data_ebb2985e779bc853aa84d11201cbbf67
#
_entry.id   ebb2985e779bc853aa84d11201cbbf67
#
_cell.length_a   1.000
_cell.length_b   1.000
_cell.length_c   1.000
_cell.angle_alpha   90.00
_cell.angle_beta   90.00
_cell.angle_gamma   90.00
#
_symmetry.space_group_name_H-M   'P 1'
#
loop_
_entity.id
_entity.type
_entity.pdbx_description
1 polymer ?
#
loop_
_entity_poly.entity_id
_entity_poly.type
_entity_poly.pdbx_seq_one_letter_code
_entity_poly.pdbx_strand_id
1 'polypeptide(L)'
;MGLSFRTVIVFDAQDLESESSFWAGLLGGTVLKEETWHSLIDSTGEWKMGFQLNPSHRKPEWPSGDQQQQIHLDLHTNTPEEMHKRIMTLGGVLLQSTDSFDTSEGFRVYSDPAGHPFCVGWGHPSREEVKEIIKNIDS
;
A
#
# COMPACT_ATOMS: atom_id res chain seq x y z
N MET A 1 -8.98 25.59 0.98
CA MET A 1 -7.80 25.10 0.22
C MET A 1 -6.73 24.61 1.19
N GLY A 2 -6.14 23.46 0.93
CA GLY A 2 -5.06 22.94 1.75
C GLY A 2 -3.76 23.75 1.57
N LEU A 3 -2.87 23.65 2.57
CA LEU A 3 -1.58 24.37 2.56
C LEU A 3 -0.43 23.48 2.07
N SER A 4 -0.62 22.16 1.97
CA SER A 4 0.40 21.24 1.48
C SER A 4 0.13 20.91 0.01
N PHE A 5 1.17 20.93 -0.83
CA PHE A 5 1.04 20.53 -2.23
C PHE A 5 1.34 19.04 -2.44
N ARG A 6 1.86 18.35 -1.42
CA ARG A 6 2.18 16.93 -1.52
C ARG A 6 2.09 16.24 -0.17
N THR A 7 1.52 15.04 -0.17
CA THR A 7 1.53 14.14 0.98
C THR A 7 2.25 12.87 0.59
N VAL A 8 3.28 12.49 1.34
CA VAL A 8 4.04 11.25 1.06
C VAL A 8 3.96 10.36 2.28
N ILE A 9 3.50 9.11 2.09
CA ILE A 9 3.51 8.11 3.15
C ILE A 9 4.88 7.42 3.10
N VAL A 10 5.55 7.38 4.25
CA VAL A 10 6.90 6.85 4.37
C VAL A 10 6.88 5.57 5.19
N PHE A 11 7.49 4.52 4.65
CA PHE A 11 7.63 3.24 5.32
C PHE A 11 9.06 3.06 5.80
N ASP A 12 9.22 2.73 7.08
CA ASP A 12 10.52 2.36 7.63
C ASP A 12 10.86 0.93 7.22
N ALA A 13 12.11 0.68 6.91
CA ALA A 13 12.59 -0.64 6.54
C ALA A 13 14.07 -0.81 6.92
N GLN A 14 14.45 -2.04 7.30
CA GLN A 14 15.86 -2.38 7.49
C GLN A 14 16.57 -2.58 6.15
N ASP A 15 15.84 -3.04 5.14
CA ASP A 15 16.36 -3.30 3.79
C ASP A 15 15.56 -2.48 2.78
N LEU A 16 16.11 -1.34 2.36
CA LEU A 16 15.43 -0.45 1.40
C LEU A 16 15.22 -1.11 0.03
N GLU A 17 16.17 -1.94 -0.42
CA GLU A 17 16.05 -2.59 -1.74
C GLU A 17 14.85 -3.52 -1.80
N SER A 18 14.69 -4.40 -0.82
CA SER A 18 13.56 -5.34 -0.81
C SER A 18 12.23 -4.61 -0.67
N GLU A 19 12.19 -3.57 0.16
CA GLU A 19 10.95 -2.82 0.42
C GLU A 19 10.53 -2.01 -0.80
N SER A 20 11.43 -1.20 -1.35
CA SER A 20 11.09 -0.35 -2.50
C SER A 20 10.83 -1.17 -3.77
N SER A 21 11.54 -2.27 -3.97
CA SER A 21 11.32 -3.16 -5.11
C SER A 21 9.94 -3.81 -5.08
N PHE A 22 9.50 -4.22 -3.90
CA PHE A 22 8.16 -4.79 -3.71
C PHE A 22 7.09 -3.81 -4.16
N TRP A 23 7.13 -2.58 -3.62
CA TRP A 23 6.11 -1.58 -3.91
C TRP A 23 6.17 -1.08 -5.35
N ALA A 24 7.36 -0.94 -5.92
CA ALA A 24 7.50 -0.59 -7.34
C ALA A 24 6.93 -1.69 -8.24
N GLY A 25 7.16 -2.96 -7.90
CA GLY A 25 6.60 -4.08 -8.64
C GLY A 25 5.09 -4.16 -8.57
N LEU A 26 4.50 -3.75 -7.43
CA LEU A 26 3.05 -3.79 -7.22
C LEU A 26 2.33 -2.57 -7.80
N LEU A 27 2.86 -1.37 -7.57
CA LEU A 27 2.21 -0.12 -7.93
C LEU A 27 2.71 0.49 -9.24
N GLY A 28 3.84 0.01 -9.76
CA GLY A 28 4.51 0.63 -10.89
C GLY A 28 5.30 1.85 -10.48
N GLY A 29 6.03 2.44 -11.41
CA GLY A 29 6.85 3.62 -11.17
C GLY A 29 8.34 3.30 -11.14
N THR A 30 9.11 4.33 -10.80
CA THR A 30 10.58 4.26 -10.74
C THR A 30 11.06 4.55 -9.33
N VAL A 31 12.02 3.79 -8.86
CA VAL A 31 12.62 4.03 -7.53
C VAL A 31 13.84 4.93 -7.71
N LEU A 32 13.82 6.09 -7.04
CA LEU A 32 14.99 6.95 -6.90
C LEU A 32 15.71 6.54 -5.61
N LYS A 33 16.98 6.17 -5.72
CA LYS A 33 17.73 5.57 -4.62
C LYS A 33 18.79 6.50 -4.08
N GLU A 34 18.73 6.75 -2.79
CA GLU A 34 19.78 7.39 -2.01
C GLU A 34 20.28 6.40 -0.96
N GLU A 35 21.32 6.71 -0.23
CA GLU A 35 21.91 5.79 0.73
C GLU A 35 20.95 5.37 1.84
N THR A 36 20.19 6.32 2.38
CA THR A 36 19.28 6.08 3.53
C THR A 36 17.82 6.32 3.20
N TRP A 37 17.49 6.53 1.92
CA TRP A 37 16.15 6.85 1.49
C TRP A 37 15.90 6.41 0.06
N HIS A 38 14.74 5.76 -0.17
CA HIS A 38 14.26 5.51 -1.53
C HIS A 38 12.92 6.21 -1.73
N SER A 39 12.65 6.63 -2.95
CA SER A 39 11.36 7.25 -3.33
C SER A 39 10.77 6.50 -4.51
N LEU A 40 9.46 6.23 -4.46
CA LEU A 40 8.73 5.65 -5.58
C LEU A 40 7.98 6.77 -6.30
N ILE A 41 8.37 7.03 -7.55
CA ILE A 41 7.88 8.12 -8.37
C ILE A 41 7.22 7.55 -9.62
N ASP A 42 6.03 8.03 -9.99
CA ASP A 42 5.40 7.60 -11.24
C ASP A 42 5.82 8.48 -12.43
N SER A 43 5.36 8.11 -13.64
CA SER A 43 5.72 8.81 -14.86
C SER A 43 5.22 10.27 -14.93
N THR A 44 4.28 10.63 -14.07
CA THR A 44 3.78 12.01 -13.98
C THR A 44 4.58 12.87 -13.00
N GLY A 45 5.54 12.28 -12.31
CA GLY A 45 6.31 12.95 -11.26
C GLY A 45 5.65 12.90 -9.88
N GLU A 46 4.56 12.15 -9.73
CA GLU A 46 3.93 11.99 -8.43
C GLU A 46 4.74 11.06 -7.54
N TRP A 47 5.02 11.49 -6.31
CA TRP A 47 5.64 10.66 -5.30
C TRP A 47 4.58 9.78 -4.65
N LYS A 48 4.59 8.50 -5.00
CA LYS A 48 3.64 7.54 -4.45
C LYS A 48 3.96 7.16 -3.02
N MET A 49 5.25 6.94 -2.72
CA MET A 49 5.71 6.49 -1.40
C MET A 49 7.16 6.90 -1.18
N GLY A 50 7.54 6.99 0.09
CA GLY A 50 8.93 7.08 0.50
C GLY A 50 9.31 5.88 1.37
N PHE A 51 10.60 5.55 1.41
CA PHE A 51 11.13 4.45 2.23
C PHE A 51 12.35 4.96 2.96
N GLN A 52 12.33 4.87 4.28
CA GLN A 52 13.41 5.38 5.12
C GLN A 52 14.18 4.20 5.73
N LEU A 53 15.50 4.23 5.60
CA LEU A 53 16.32 3.23 6.24
C LEU A 53 16.23 3.40 7.75
N ASN A 54 15.83 2.34 8.43
CA ASN A 54 15.78 2.28 9.87
C ASN A 54 16.37 0.95 10.32
N PRO A 55 17.66 0.91 10.70
CA PRO A 55 18.31 -0.34 11.13
C PRO A 55 17.64 -0.99 12.34
N SER A 56 16.91 -0.19 13.13
CA SER A 56 16.19 -0.66 14.32
C SER A 56 14.72 -0.98 14.03
N HIS A 57 14.31 -0.95 12.77
CA HIS A 57 12.92 -1.25 12.43
C HIS A 57 12.54 -2.64 12.90
N ARG A 58 11.37 -2.72 13.55
CA ARG A 58 10.75 -3.97 14.00
C ARG A 58 9.42 -4.12 13.29
N LYS A 59 9.22 -5.28 12.65
CA LYS A 59 7.99 -5.48 11.90
C LYS A 59 6.78 -5.49 12.85
N PRO A 60 5.66 -4.86 12.43
CA PRO A 60 4.43 -4.90 13.22
C PRO A 60 3.94 -6.33 13.42
N GLU A 61 3.36 -6.58 14.58
CA GLU A 61 2.64 -7.82 14.88
C GLU A 61 1.18 -7.61 14.46
N TRP A 62 0.62 -8.58 13.79
CA TRP A 62 -0.73 -8.47 13.28
C TRP A 62 -1.48 -9.78 13.58
N PRO A 63 -2.76 -9.73 13.98
CA PRO A 63 -3.63 -8.55 14.16
C PRO A 63 -3.43 -7.81 15.47
N SER A 64 -2.70 -8.39 16.42
CA SER A 64 -2.45 -7.78 17.72
C SER A 64 -1.07 -8.21 18.22
N GLY A 65 -0.58 -7.57 19.26
CA GLY A 65 0.73 -7.81 19.84
C GLY A 65 1.28 -6.53 20.46
N ASP A 66 2.51 -6.59 20.97
CA ASP A 66 3.16 -5.42 21.59
C ASP A 66 3.58 -4.37 20.55
N GLN A 67 3.89 -4.81 19.33
CA GLN A 67 4.35 -3.96 18.24
C GLN A 67 3.28 -3.92 17.15
N GLN A 68 2.13 -3.31 17.46
CA GLN A 68 1.02 -3.26 16.51
C GLN A 68 1.23 -2.24 15.39
N GLN A 69 0.52 -2.43 14.27
CA GLN A 69 0.43 -1.39 13.26
C GLN A 69 -0.28 -0.17 13.84
N GLN A 70 0.18 1.03 13.47
CA GLN A 70 -0.48 2.28 13.84
C GLN A 70 -1.33 2.82 12.69
N ILE A 71 -0.86 2.65 11.47
CA ILE A 71 -1.57 2.96 10.23
C ILE A 71 -1.29 1.85 9.23
N HIS A 72 -2.15 1.73 8.22
CA HIS A 72 -1.92 0.79 7.12
C HIS A 72 -2.45 1.37 5.81
N LEU A 73 -2.05 0.78 4.69
CA LEU A 73 -2.57 1.13 3.38
C LEU A 73 -3.72 0.21 3.00
N ASP A 74 -4.72 0.77 2.35
CA ASP A 74 -5.73 0.00 1.62
C ASP A 74 -5.53 0.25 0.14
N LEU A 75 -5.38 -0.82 -0.62
CA LEU A 75 -5.28 -0.78 -2.08
C LEU A 75 -6.61 -1.25 -2.65
N HIS A 76 -7.26 -0.39 -3.44
CA HIS A 76 -8.51 -0.76 -4.10
C HIS A 76 -8.21 -1.26 -5.52
N THR A 77 -8.83 -2.35 -5.91
CA THR A 77 -8.60 -2.96 -7.22
C THR A 77 -9.90 -3.54 -7.77
N ASN A 78 -10.00 -3.62 -9.10
CA ASN A 78 -11.08 -4.33 -9.78
C ASN A 78 -10.65 -5.76 -10.16
N THR A 79 -9.38 -6.11 -9.91
CA THR A 79 -8.82 -7.42 -10.28
C THR A 79 -8.11 -8.04 -9.07
N PRO A 80 -8.86 -8.41 -8.01
CA PRO A 80 -8.25 -8.87 -6.75
C PRO A 80 -7.44 -10.17 -6.91
N GLU A 81 -7.86 -11.08 -7.75
CA GLU A 81 -7.12 -12.33 -7.95
C GLU A 81 -5.77 -12.09 -8.63
N GLU A 82 -5.73 -11.21 -9.63
CA GLU A 82 -4.48 -10.81 -10.29
C GLU A 82 -3.56 -10.09 -9.31
N MET A 83 -4.11 -9.17 -8.51
CA MET A 83 -3.37 -8.46 -7.47
C MET A 83 -2.76 -9.43 -6.47
N HIS A 84 -3.53 -10.42 -6.02
CA HIS A 84 -3.06 -11.46 -5.10
C HIS A 84 -1.85 -12.20 -5.69
N LYS A 85 -1.96 -12.65 -6.94
CA LYS A 85 -0.86 -13.37 -7.61
C LYS A 85 0.40 -12.52 -7.69
N ARG A 86 0.26 -11.23 -8.00
CA ARG A 86 1.37 -10.29 -8.07
C ARG A 86 2.04 -10.11 -6.70
N ILE A 87 1.25 -9.91 -5.66
CA ILE A 87 1.75 -9.77 -4.27
C ILE A 87 2.55 -11.00 -3.87
N MET A 88 2.02 -12.18 -4.10
CA MET A 88 2.70 -13.43 -3.73
C MET A 88 3.99 -13.63 -4.52
N THR A 89 3.99 -13.31 -5.81
CA THR A 89 5.19 -13.38 -6.65
C THR A 89 6.29 -12.42 -6.18
N LEU A 90 5.90 -11.25 -5.68
CA LEU A 90 6.83 -10.22 -5.19
C LEU A 90 7.34 -10.49 -3.77
N GLY A 91 6.85 -11.54 -3.12
CA GLY A 91 7.30 -11.92 -1.77
C GLY A 91 6.43 -11.40 -0.63
N GLY A 92 5.23 -10.92 -0.91
CA GLY A 92 4.27 -10.57 0.12
C GLY A 92 3.78 -11.81 0.87
N VAL A 93 3.28 -11.60 2.08
CA VAL A 93 2.75 -12.68 2.94
C VAL A 93 1.26 -12.45 3.14
N LEU A 94 0.46 -13.50 2.92
CA LEU A 94 -0.97 -13.46 3.17
C LEU A 94 -1.23 -13.62 4.67
N LEU A 95 -1.90 -12.64 5.29
CA LEU A 95 -2.22 -12.66 6.72
C LEU A 95 -3.68 -13.05 6.98
N GLN A 96 -4.60 -12.63 6.10
CA GLN A 96 -6.02 -12.97 6.24
C GLN A 96 -6.67 -13.12 4.88
N SER A 97 -7.43 -14.21 4.68
CA SER A 97 -8.07 -14.55 3.41
C SER A 97 -9.50 -15.04 3.61
N THR A 98 -10.28 -14.35 4.43
CA THR A 98 -11.66 -14.74 4.73
C THR A 98 -12.59 -14.58 3.53
N ASP A 99 -12.31 -13.62 2.63
CA ASP A 99 -13.16 -13.35 1.48
C ASP A 99 -12.67 -14.07 0.23
N SER A 100 -13.61 -14.69 -0.49
CA SER A 100 -13.34 -15.25 -1.81
C SER A 100 -13.29 -14.14 -2.86
N PHE A 101 -12.46 -14.31 -3.89
CA PHE A 101 -12.40 -13.34 -4.99
C PHE A 101 -13.68 -13.25 -5.81
N ASP A 102 -14.60 -14.19 -5.65
CA ASP A 102 -15.87 -14.25 -6.40
C ASP A 102 -16.93 -13.32 -5.81
N THR A 103 -16.69 -12.74 -4.63
CA THR A 103 -17.65 -11.84 -3.99
C THR A 103 -17.68 -10.49 -4.68
N SER A 104 -18.84 -9.81 -4.61
CA SER A 104 -18.98 -8.47 -5.21
C SER A 104 -18.15 -7.42 -4.48
N GLU A 105 -17.90 -7.62 -3.20
CA GLU A 105 -16.99 -6.79 -2.41
C GLU A 105 -16.30 -7.65 -1.36
N GLY A 106 -15.11 -7.24 -0.95
CA GLY A 106 -14.34 -7.96 0.05
C GLY A 106 -12.97 -7.35 0.24
N PHE A 107 -12.18 -7.99 1.10
CA PHE A 107 -10.78 -7.58 1.29
C PHE A 107 -9.95 -8.76 1.80
N ARG A 108 -8.64 -8.64 1.61
CA ARG A 108 -7.64 -9.54 2.20
C ARG A 108 -6.52 -8.71 2.79
N VAL A 109 -5.84 -9.27 3.78
CA VAL A 109 -4.73 -8.60 4.46
C VAL A 109 -3.42 -9.32 4.15
N TYR A 110 -2.41 -8.54 3.83
CA TYR A 110 -1.06 -9.02 3.49
C TYR A 110 -0.03 -8.23 4.28
N SER A 111 1.21 -8.70 4.29
CA SER A 111 2.34 -7.89 4.73
C SER A 111 3.38 -7.78 3.63
N ASP A 112 4.07 -6.64 3.60
CA ASP A 112 5.18 -6.37 2.69
C ASP A 112 6.51 -6.94 3.26
N PRO A 113 7.65 -6.81 2.55
CA PRO A 113 8.93 -7.36 3.05
C PRO A 113 9.38 -6.83 4.42
N ALA A 114 9.09 -5.58 4.73
CA ALA A 114 9.40 -5.00 6.04
C ALA A 114 8.40 -5.42 7.13
N GLY A 115 7.35 -6.14 6.75
CA GLY A 115 6.31 -6.63 7.66
C GLY A 115 5.16 -5.66 7.88
N HIS A 116 5.07 -4.56 7.12
CA HIS A 116 3.94 -3.64 7.23
C HIS A 116 2.67 -4.29 6.68
N PRO A 117 1.60 -4.42 7.49
CA PRO A 117 0.32 -4.90 6.98
C PRO A 117 -0.31 -3.92 6.00
N PHE A 118 -0.96 -4.45 4.96
CA PHE A 118 -1.78 -3.67 4.05
C PHE A 118 -2.95 -4.52 3.58
N CYS A 119 -4.03 -3.84 3.17
CA CYS A 119 -5.24 -4.50 2.69
C CYS A 119 -5.36 -4.33 1.19
N VAL A 120 -5.91 -5.34 0.55
CA VAL A 120 -6.38 -5.27 -0.84
C VAL A 120 -7.89 -5.42 -0.79
N GLY A 121 -8.61 -4.41 -1.25
CA GLY A 121 -10.07 -4.39 -1.24
C GLY A 121 -10.63 -4.28 -2.66
N TRP A 122 -11.84 -4.78 -2.84
CA TRP A 122 -12.57 -4.68 -4.10
C TRP A 122 -14.05 -4.41 -3.83
N GLY A 123 -14.76 -3.93 -4.87
CA GLY A 123 -16.15 -3.54 -4.74
C GLY A 123 -16.33 -2.12 -4.22
N HIS A 124 -15.27 -1.33 -4.17
CA HIS A 124 -15.32 0.07 -3.74
C HIS A 124 -15.73 0.98 -4.90
N PRO A 125 -16.31 2.17 -4.60
CA PRO A 125 -16.67 3.12 -5.65
C PRO A 125 -15.45 3.59 -6.45
N SER A 126 -15.64 3.79 -7.74
CA SER A 126 -14.66 4.41 -8.61
C SER A 126 -14.45 5.88 -8.24
N ARG A 127 -13.39 6.48 -8.75
CA ARG A 127 -13.14 7.92 -8.56
C ARG A 127 -14.31 8.77 -9.06
N GLU A 128 -14.89 8.40 -10.18
CA GLU A 128 -16.06 9.12 -10.74
C GLU A 128 -17.29 9.00 -9.85
N GLU A 129 -17.53 7.80 -9.33
CA GLU A 129 -18.62 7.59 -8.37
C GLU A 129 -18.42 8.39 -7.08
N VAL A 130 -17.18 8.46 -6.58
CA VAL A 130 -16.86 9.27 -5.38
C VAL A 130 -17.09 10.75 -5.67
N LYS A 131 -16.74 11.25 -6.85
CA LYS A 131 -17.00 12.63 -7.24
C LYS A 131 -18.50 12.96 -7.21
N GLU A 132 -19.33 12.04 -7.68
CA GLU A 132 -20.79 12.22 -7.64
C GLU A 132 -21.31 12.24 -6.19
N ILE A 133 -20.78 11.37 -5.34
CA ILE A 133 -21.13 11.37 -3.91
C ILE A 133 -20.82 12.72 -3.27
N ILE A 134 -19.65 13.27 -3.55
CA ILE A 134 -19.22 14.58 -3.01
C ILE A 134 -20.16 15.70 -3.48
N LYS A 135 -20.53 15.71 -4.76
CA LYS A 135 -21.48 16.70 -5.29
C LYS A 135 -22.82 16.68 -4.54
N ASN A 136 -23.31 15.47 -4.23
CA ASN A 136 -24.58 15.30 -3.54
C ASN A 136 -24.52 15.75 -2.08
N ILE A 137 -23.35 15.70 -1.45
CA ILE A 137 -23.16 16.22 -0.09
C ILE A 137 -23.26 17.74 -0.06
N ASP A 138 -22.72 18.41 -1.07
CA ASP A 138 -22.64 19.87 -1.14
C ASP A 138 -23.93 20.54 -1.64
N SER A 139 -24.85 19.76 -2.18
CA SER A 139 -26.11 20.27 -2.75
C SER A 139 -27.25 20.38 -1.73
#